data_98074c1df2fb2c658c54f062b7adc956
#
_entry.id   98074c1df2fb2c658c54f062b7adc956
#
_cell.length_a   1.000
_cell.length_b   1.000
_cell.length_c   1.000
_cell.angle_alpha   90.00
_cell.angle_beta   90.00
_cell.angle_gamma   90.00
#
_symmetry.space_group_name_H-M   'P 1'
#
loop_
_entity.id
_entity.type
_entity.pdbx_description
1 polymer ?
#
loop_
_entity_poly.entity_id
_entity_poly.type
_entity_poly.pdbx_seq_one_letter_code
_entity_poly.pdbx_strand_id
1 'polypeptide(L)'
;MVDLDLQIKKILDKLQLLLRQQSVLQKENQRLKKELDKAVSQVDEKEQFIQSLHQKVDTLKLGAGNLDAAEKHALGKRIDVYLKEIDKCLALLNT
;
A
#
# COMPACT_ATOMS: atom_id res chain seq x y z
N MET A 1 -29.71 -34.00 -38.76
CA MET A 1 -28.72 -34.73 -37.95
C MET A 1 -27.32 -34.18 -38.15
N VAL A 2 -26.94 -33.82 -39.36
CA VAL A 2 -25.66 -33.16 -39.61
C VAL A 2 -25.57 -31.82 -38.87
N ASP A 3 -26.69 -31.11 -38.75
CA ASP A 3 -26.79 -29.82 -38.10
C ASP A 3 -26.57 -29.93 -36.57
N LEU A 4 -27.01 -31.04 -35.97
CA LEU A 4 -26.84 -31.25 -34.51
C LEU A 4 -25.38 -31.44 -34.14
N ASP A 5 -24.64 -32.27 -34.92
CA ASP A 5 -23.21 -32.49 -34.70
C ASP A 5 -22.42 -31.19 -34.90
N LEU A 6 -22.79 -30.40 -35.91
CA LEU A 6 -22.17 -29.12 -36.18
C LEU A 6 -22.43 -28.11 -35.04
N GLN A 7 -23.66 -28.10 -34.48
CA GLN A 7 -24.01 -27.25 -33.37
C GLN A 7 -23.24 -27.64 -32.11
N ILE A 8 -23.12 -28.94 -31.85
CA ILE A 8 -22.34 -29.44 -30.69
C ILE A 8 -20.87 -29.03 -30.83
N LYS A 9 -20.30 -29.16 -32.02
CA LYS A 9 -18.94 -28.73 -32.28
C LYS A 9 -18.74 -27.24 -32.03
N LYS A 10 -19.67 -26.40 -32.48
CA LYS A 10 -19.63 -24.95 -32.23
C LYS A 10 -19.70 -24.63 -30.74
N ILE A 11 -20.53 -25.34 -30.00
CA ILE A 11 -20.65 -25.16 -28.54
C ILE A 11 -19.33 -25.54 -27.86
N LEU A 12 -18.75 -26.67 -28.25
CA LEU A 12 -17.46 -27.11 -27.69
C LEU A 12 -16.33 -26.12 -27.99
N ASP A 13 -16.29 -25.59 -29.21
CA ASP A 13 -15.29 -24.59 -29.61
C ASP A 13 -15.44 -23.30 -28.78
N LYS A 14 -16.69 -22.85 -28.58
CA LYS A 14 -16.95 -21.68 -27.72
C LYS A 14 -16.58 -21.94 -26.28
N LEU A 15 -16.86 -23.13 -25.77
CA LEU A 15 -16.50 -23.50 -24.40
C LEU A 15 -14.98 -23.50 -24.22
N GLN A 16 -14.23 -24.05 -25.17
CA GLN A 16 -12.78 -24.03 -25.14
C GLN A 16 -12.24 -22.60 -25.16
N LEU A 17 -12.83 -21.74 -25.98
CA LEU A 17 -12.43 -20.34 -26.04
C LEU A 17 -12.70 -19.63 -24.70
N LEU A 18 -13.85 -19.86 -24.09
CA LEU A 18 -14.18 -19.30 -22.78
C LEU A 18 -13.23 -19.78 -21.68
N LEU A 19 -12.87 -21.06 -21.70
CA LEU A 19 -11.91 -21.61 -20.74
C LEU A 19 -10.53 -20.97 -20.89
N ARG A 20 -10.10 -20.74 -22.11
CA ARG A 20 -8.83 -20.05 -22.37
C ARG A 20 -8.87 -18.61 -21.86
N GLN A 21 -9.96 -17.90 -22.14
CA GLN A 21 -10.17 -16.53 -21.67
C GLN A 21 -10.20 -16.48 -20.15
N GLN A 22 -10.86 -17.43 -19.51
CA GLN A 22 -10.90 -17.53 -18.06
C GLN A 22 -9.49 -17.74 -17.48
N SER A 23 -8.70 -18.63 -18.09
CA SER A 23 -7.33 -18.87 -17.67
C SER A 23 -6.46 -17.62 -17.78
N VAL A 24 -6.58 -16.89 -18.89
CA VAL A 24 -5.85 -15.65 -19.12
C VAL A 24 -6.25 -14.59 -18.09
N LEU A 25 -7.55 -14.43 -17.84
CA LEU A 25 -8.06 -13.46 -16.85
C LEU A 25 -7.60 -13.82 -15.45
N GLN A 26 -7.57 -15.09 -15.10
CA GLN A 26 -7.12 -15.55 -13.80
C GLN A 26 -5.64 -15.23 -13.57
N LYS A 27 -4.81 -15.48 -14.57
CA LYS A 27 -3.38 -15.15 -14.54
C LYS A 27 -3.16 -13.64 -14.43
N GLU A 28 -3.92 -12.87 -15.22
CA GLU A 28 -3.86 -11.41 -15.18
C GLU A 28 -4.29 -10.88 -13.81
N ASN A 29 -5.34 -11.47 -13.22
CA ASN A 29 -5.81 -11.11 -11.89
C ASN A 29 -4.75 -11.37 -10.82
N GLN A 30 -4.07 -12.51 -10.90
CA GLN A 30 -2.97 -12.84 -9.98
C GLN A 30 -1.80 -11.86 -10.15
N ARG A 31 -1.46 -11.52 -11.39
CA ARG A 31 -0.40 -10.54 -11.69
C ARG A 31 -0.73 -9.18 -11.09
N LEU A 32 -1.95 -8.71 -11.31
CA LEU A 32 -2.41 -7.43 -10.78
C LEU A 32 -2.43 -7.39 -9.24
N LYS A 33 -2.81 -8.48 -8.61
CA LYS A 33 -2.76 -8.59 -7.14
C LYS A 33 -1.33 -8.46 -6.61
N LYS A 34 -0.38 -9.11 -7.26
CA LYS A 34 1.03 -9.02 -6.88
C LYS A 34 1.57 -7.60 -7.07
N GLU A 35 1.22 -6.97 -8.18
CA GLU A 35 1.61 -5.58 -8.44
C GLU A 35 1.01 -4.62 -7.41
N LEU A 36 -0.25 -4.85 -7.04
CA LEU A 36 -0.91 -4.04 -6.02
C LEU A 36 -0.22 -4.19 -4.66
N ASP A 37 0.07 -5.41 -4.24
CA ASP A 37 0.77 -5.67 -2.98
C ASP A 37 2.14 -4.99 -2.96
N LYS A 38 2.86 -5.06 -4.06
CA LYS A 38 4.15 -4.39 -4.21
C LYS A 38 4.02 -2.87 -4.12
N ALA A 39 3.01 -2.31 -4.80
CA ALA A 39 2.77 -0.86 -4.78
C ALA A 39 2.40 -0.38 -3.39
N VAL A 40 1.54 -1.11 -2.67
CA VAL A 40 1.14 -0.79 -1.29
C VAL A 40 2.37 -0.82 -0.37
N SER A 41 3.22 -1.84 -0.50
CA SER A 41 4.44 -1.95 0.28
C SER A 41 5.39 -0.78 0.02
N GLN A 42 5.54 -0.38 -1.24
CA GLN A 42 6.39 0.77 -1.61
C GLN A 42 5.85 2.09 -1.05
N VAL A 43 4.53 2.28 -1.07
CA VAL A 43 3.90 3.47 -0.48
C VAL A 43 4.17 3.51 1.03
N ASP A 44 4.01 2.39 1.72
CA ASP A 44 4.26 2.30 3.15
C ASP A 44 5.71 2.64 3.50
N GLU A 45 6.68 2.08 2.76
CA GLU A 45 8.09 2.39 2.94
C GLU A 45 8.39 3.88 2.73
N LYS A 46 7.79 4.48 1.71
CA LYS A 46 7.95 5.91 1.43
C LYS A 46 7.35 6.78 2.53
N GLU A 47 6.19 6.41 3.06
CA GLU A 47 5.57 7.11 4.19
C GLU A 47 6.45 7.08 5.42
N GLN A 48 7.01 5.92 5.75
CA GLN A 48 7.95 5.78 6.87
C GLN A 48 9.20 6.64 6.65
N PHE A 49 9.72 6.67 5.44
CA PHE A 49 10.87 7.49 5.09
C PHE A 49 10.56 8.99 5.24
N ILE A 50 9.38 9.43 4.79
CA ILE A 50 8.93 10.81 4.94
C ILE A 50 8.83 11.18 6.42
N GLN A 51 8.25 10.32 7.27
CA GLN A 51 8.18 10.56 8.70
C GLN A 51 9.57 10.70 9.32
N SER A 52 10.49 9.83 8.93
CA SER A 52 11.88 9.90 9.39
C SER A 52 12.54 11.23 9.00
N LEU A 53 12.33 11.69 7.76
CA LEU A 53 12.83 12.98 7.30
C LEU A 53 12.24 14.14 8.07
N HIS A 54 10.94 14.12 8.34
CA HIS A 54 10.28 15.13 9.16
C HIS A 54 10.88 15.23 10.54
N GLN A 55 11.14 14.09 11.18
CA GLN A 55 11.79 14.05 12.49
C GLN A 55 13.19 14.66 12.45
N LYS A 56 13.96 14.35 11.42
CA LYS A 56 15.30 14.92 11.23
C LYS A 56 15.26 16.42 11.01
N VAL A 57 14.34 16.89 10.19
CA VAL A 57 14.15 18.32 9.93
C VAL A 57 13.75 19.05 11.23
N ASP A 58 12.82 18.48 11.99
CA ASP A 58 12.39 19.04 13.27
C ASP A 58 13.56 19.13 14.25
N THR A 59 14.38 18.10 14.33
CA THR A 59 15.56 18.06 15.18
C THR A 59 16.57 19.14 14.76
N LEU A 60 16.81 19.28 13.46
CA LEU A 60 17.72 20.30 12.95
C LEU A 60 17.20 21.71 13.20
N LYS A 61 15.91 21.95 13.05
CA LYS A 61 15.28 23.24 13.33
C LYS A 61 15.39 23.59 14.81
N LEU A 62 15.16 22.64 15.71
CA LEU A 62 15.35 22.85 17.15
C LEU A 62 16.80 23.19 17.47
N GLY A 63 17.75 22.49 16.88
CA GLY A 63 19.17 22.76 17.09
C GLY A 63 19.64 24.11 16.56
N ALA A 64 19.03 24.58 15.46
CA ALA A 64 19.37 25.84 14.85
C ALA A 64 18.72 27.07 15.52
N GLY A 65 17.63 26.85 16.27
CA GLY A 65 16.92 27.93 16.94
C GLY A 65 16.16 28.88 16.01
N ASN A 66 15.93 28.48 14.76
CA ASN A 66 15.35 29.30 13.69
C ASN A 66 13.87 29.07 13.49
N LEU A 67 13.12 28.83 14.56
CA LEU A 67 11.70 28.56 14.47
C LEU A 67 10.89 29.84 14.72
N ASP A 68 9.93 30.12 13.81
CA ASP A 68 8.92 31.14 14.07
C ASP A 68 7.81 30.58 15.01
N ALA A 69 6.83 31.43 15.38
CA ALA A 69 5.77 31.01 16.30
C ALA A 69 4.90 29.91 15.73
N ALA A 70 4.58 29.97 14.43
CA ALA A 70 3.75 28.95 13.76
C ALA A 70 4.50 27.62 13.65
N GLU A 71 5.77 27.64 13.32
CA GLU A 71 6.62 26.45 13.25
C GLU A 71 6.79 25.80 14.62
N LYS A 72 7.00 26.61 15.67
CA LYS A 72 7.08 26.11 17.05
C LYS A 72 5.79 25.41 17.48
N HIS A 73 4.63 25.96 17.13
CA HIS A 73 3.35 25.37 17.45
C HIS A 73 3.15 24.05 16.73
N ALA A 74 3.44 24.01 15.42
CA ALA A 74 3.35 22.79 14.63
C ALA A 74 4.32 21.71 15.14
N LEU A 75 5.54 22.10 15.49
CA LEU A 75 6.54 21.20 16.05
C LEU A 75 6.11 20.65 17.39
N GLY A 76 5.55 21.50 18.27
CA GLY A 76 5.02 21.07 19.56
C GLY A 76 3.94 20.00 19.42
N LYS A 77 3.05 20.15 18.45
CA LYS A 77 2.02 19.12 18.16
C LYS A 77 2.64 17.81 17.69
N ARG A 78 3.64 17.88 16.83
CA ARG A 78 4.33 16.65 16.36
C ARG A 78 5.07 15.95 17.49
N ILE A 79 5.73 16.70 18.35
CA ILE A 79 6.41 16.16 19.52
C ILE A 79 5.41 15.46 20.44
N ASP A 80 4.24 16.04 20.67
CA ASP A 80 3.19 15.41 21.48
C ASP A 80 2.76 14.07 20.89
N VAL A 81 2.61 13.98 19.56
CA VAL A 81 2.29 12.72 18.88
C VAL A 81 3.41 11.70 19.08
N TYR A 82 4.66 12.10 18.92
CA TYR A 82 5.82 11.20 19.10
C TYR A 82 5.90 10.69 20.56
N LEU A 83 5.66 11.55 21.52
CA LEU A 83 5.65 11.15 22.93
C LEU A 83 4.54 10.15 23.23
N LYS A 84 3.36 10.34 22.66
CA LYS A 84 2.26 9.38 22.79
C LYS A 84 2.61 8.02 22.18
N GLU A 85 3.26 8.01 21.02
CA GLU A 85 3.71 6.78 20.38
C GLU A 85 4.75 6.07 21.23
N ILE A 86 5.69 6.80 21.79
CA ILE A 86 6.72 6.26 22.72
C ILE A 86 6.04 5.68 23.96
N ASP A 87 5.09 6.39 24.56
CA ASP A 87 4.36 5.91 25.73
C ASP A 87 3.60 4.61 25.44
N LYS A 88 2.99 4.51 24.27
CA LYS A 88 2.32 3.27 23.83
C LYS A 88 3.31 2.11 23.69
N CYS A 89 4.47 2.37 23.11
CA CYS A 89 5.52 1.36 22.97
C CYS A 89 6.03 0.89 24.34
N LEU A 90 6.24 1.81 25.26
CA LEU A 90 6.67 1.48 26.64
C LEU A 90 5.59 0.69 27.37
N ALA A 91 4.32 1.03 27.21
CA ALA A 91 3.21 0.29 27.81
C ALA A 91 3.14 -1.15 27.29
N LEU A 92 3.41 -1.35 26.00
CA LEU A 92 3.46 -2.69 25.39
C LEU A 92 4.65 -3.51 25.92
N LEU A 93 5.78 -2.86 26.18
CA LEU A 93 6.97 -3.55 26.71
C LEU A 93 6.81 -3.94 28.18
N ASN A 94 5.98 -3.21 28.94
CA ASN A 94 5.78 -3.45 30.37
C ASN A 94 4.65 -4.44 30.66
N THR A 95 4.01 -4.99 29.64
CA THR A 95 3.04 -6.07 29.79
C THR A 95 3.69 -7.43 29.58
#